data_d60d270693850b7a3213232c44608694
#
_entry.id   d60d270693850b7a3213232c44608694
#
_cell.length_a   1.000
_cell.length_b   1.000
_cell.length_c   1.000
_cell.angle_alpha   90.00
_cell.angle_beta   90.00
_cell.angle_gamma   90.00
#
_symmetry.space_group_name_H-M   'P 1'
#
loop_
_entity.id
_entity.type
_entity.pdbx_description
1 polymer ?
#
loop_
_entity_poly.entity_id
_entity_poly.type
_entity_poly.pdbx_seq_one_letter_code
_entity_poly.pdbx_strand_id
1 'polypeptide(L)'
;MRYEISEVVKKDQVMELVFGNCSKPKDLLGRHFIMEGQVISAYHPDAMKMEVVSEDGERYPMDTVERQPVFSLFLSHKRPFSYQIHMTFRDGNTYICNDPYSYEGLITEEEEKLFSKGNWTEVYHKMGCHKVKIANTEGMYFAVWAPGARRVSVVGDFNFWNGMLYPMHKLEHSDIFELFIPGLSCGQFYKFEVKNAQGEVMQMIDPYAVMNEEKENGASRMFDLRRFRWEDARWLSERYHGNILKTPMSVCEVRISELDSPDEKVQEIVQDMGHTHILLRGTTEGERLGAQKGFFEPTFYGNTPDTMRFFVNRSHKRNIGVMLEISPEYLRRAVHLFERKHPQAVNYLLANILFWIKEYHIDGFVFRGLSESSSDFLKKAREIIKKEDSSVLFIGEEMSGKKMRDFFDFEWNIEVKAGVESYLETDFESRWEKYFYLSQPLMKGDFSHTLLLLNKEKNNIFDESFIDKKPSCDYDKLTGVRMSYGYLMGVPGRKAWDLHSHENISSQEYVKSLIRIYQEYPALYEYDSLRSSFEWINGMDAESSVLSFIRKSLSGRDNLLFVCNFSTQEKQCCQIGVPKAGKYTVISNSDAVEFGGEGRGEHQEIQAVSECWDLRPYSIKISVPPLTTLIFKF
;
A
#
# COMPACT_ATOMS: atom_id res chain seq x y z
N MET A 1 -53.47 -24.43 -11.10
CA MET A 1 -52.59 -24.18 -9.90
C MET A 1 -51.41 -25.12 -9.80
N ARG A 2 -51.53 -26.45 -9.75
CA ARG A 2 -50.38 -27.36 -9.66
C ARG A 2 -49.53 -27.43 -10.92
N TYR A 3 -50.11 -27.30 -12.09
CA TYR A 3 -49.39 -27.34 -13.39
C TYR A 3 -48.55 -26.07 -13.54
N GLU A 4 -49.10 -24.92 -13.33
CA GLU A 4 -48.44 -23.60 -13.46
C GLU A 4 -47.27 -23.44 -12.52
N ILE A 5 -47.38 -23.93 -11.26
CA ILE A 5 -46.27 -23.95 -10.32
C ILE A 5 -45.15 -24.88 -10.79
N SER A 6 -45.49 -26.03 -11.39
CA SER A 6 -44.49 -26.99 -11.86
C SER A 6 -43.66 -26.54 -13.08
N GLU A 7 -44.08 -25.48 -13.78
CA GLU A 7 -43.29 -24.86 -14.83
C GLU A 7 -42.04 -24.19 -14.28
N VAL A 8 -42.12 -23.57 -13.08
CA VAL A 8 -41.04 -22.88 -12.40
C VAL A 8 -40.38 -23.80 -11.35
N VAL A 9 -41.21 -24.43 -10.52
CA VAL A 9 -40.73 -25.16 -9.34
C VAL A 9 -40.64 -26.65 -9.63
N LYS A 10 -39.45 -27.09 -10.05
CA LYS A 10 -39.19 -28.50 -10.36
C LYS A 10 -38.78 -29.28 -9.10
N LYS A 11 -39.27 -30.51 -8.99
CA LYS A 11 -39.03 -31.39 -7.84
C LYS A 11 -37.55 -31.55 -7.50
N ASP A 12 -36.72 -31.76 -8.50
CA ASP A 12 -35.26 -31.96 -8.29
C ASP A 12 -34.60 -30.71 -7.71
N GLN A 13 -34.97 -29.50 -8.18
CA GLN A 13 -34.49 -28.22 -7.67
C GLN A 13 -34.94 -27.97 -6.22
N VAL A 14 -36.19 -28.36 -5.88
CA VAL A 14 -36.69 -28.31 -4.50
C VAL A 14 -35.84 -29.19 -3.58
N MET A 15 -35.53 -30.41 -4.03
CA MET A 15 -34.70 -31.31 -3.23
C MET A 15 -33.24 -30.80 -3.11
N GLU A 16 -32.67 -30.26 -4.18
CA GLU A 16 -31.34 -29.63 -4.11
C GLU A 16 -31.30 -28.48 -3.09
N LEU A 17 -32.34 -27.63 -3.07
CA LEU A 17 -32.43 -26.51 -2.13
C LEU A 17 -32.55 -27.01 -0.68
N VAL A 18 -33.45 -27.95 -0.41
CA VAL A 18 -33.70 -28.51 0.91
C VAL A 18 -32.48 -29.27 1.46
N PHE A 19 -31.71 -29.95 0.60
CA PHE A 19 -30.47 -30.62 1.00
C PHE A 19 -29.24 -29.67 1.00
N GLY A 20 -29.44 -28.38 0.74
CA GLY A 20 -28.36 -27.40 0.72
C GLY A 20 -27.32 -27.65 -0.37
N ASN A 21 -27.76 -28.00 -1.58
CA ASN A 21 -26.92 -28.24 -2.76
C ASN A 21 -27.24 -27.28 -3.92
N CYS A 22 -28.23 -26.39 -3.76
CA CYS A 22 -28.69 -25.52 -4.82
C CYS A 22 -27.68 -24.38 -5.09
N SER A 23 -27.15 -24.31 -6.30
CA SER A 23 -26.25 -23.24 -6.75
C SER A 23 -27.02 -22.08 -7.43
N LYS A 24 -28.24 -22.32 -7.90
CA LYS A 24 -29.05 -21.34 -8.65
C LYS A 24 -30.44 -21.15 -8.00
N PRO A 25 -30.50 -20.66 -6.76
CA PRO A 25 -31.76 -20.52 -6.06
C PRO A 25 -32.77 -19.58 -6.74
N LYS A 26 -32.32 -18.57 -7.51
CA LYS A 26 -33.19 -17.68 -8.26
C LYS A 26 -33.96 -18.36 -9.40
N ASP A 27 -33.52 -19.54 -9.86
CA ASP A 27 -34.30 -20.28 -10.86
C ASP A 27 -35.58 -20.89 -10.27
N LEU A 28 -35.65 -20.97 -8.95
CA LEU A 28 -36.75 -21.54 -8.19
C LEU A 28 -37.45 -20.49 -7.31
N LEU A 29 -36.68 -19.66 -6.61
CA LEU A 29 -37.16 -18.69 -5.62
C LEU A 29 -37.34 -17.31 -6.26
N GLY A 30 -38.18 -16.49 -5.62
CA GLY A 30 -38.51 -15.18 -6.14
C GLY A 30 -39.77 -15.18 -7.01
N ARG A 31 -39.93 -14.16 -7.84
CA ARG A 31 -41.00 -13.99 -8.78
C ARG A 31 -40.60 -14.41 -10.18
N HIS A 32 -41.44 -15.28 -10.80
CA HIS A 32 -41.29 -15.73 -12.17
C HIS A 32 -42.56 -15.45 -12.99
N PHE A 33 -42.42 -14.86 -14.17
CA PHE A 33 -43.52 -14.67 -15.10
C PHE A 33 -43.58 -15.85 -16.06
N ILE A 34 -44.78 -16.45 -16.18
CA ILE A 34 -45.12 -17.54 -17.10
C ILE A 34 -46.22 -17.11 -18.06
N MET A 35 -46.60 -17.96 -18.99
CA MET A 35 -47.63 -17.61 -20.00
C MET A 35 -48.96 -17.25 -19.37
N GLU A 36 -49.38 -17.96 -18.35
CA GLU A 36 -50.67 -17.83 -17.69
C GLU A 36 -50.74 -16.82 -16.56
N GLY A 37 -49.58 -16.31 -16.08
CA GLY A 37 -49.52 -15.40 -14.94
C GLY A 37 -48.13 -15.23 -14.33
N GLN A 38 -48.05 -15.31 -13.01
CA GLN A 38 -46.81 -15.25 -12.25
C GLN A 38 -46.79 -16.28 -11.13
N VAL A 39 -45.62 -16.82 -10.84
CA VAL A 39 -45.35 -17.71 -9.71
C VAL A 39 -44.40 -16.99 -8.77
N ILE A 40 -44.74 -16.95 -7.47
CA ILE A 40 -43.86 -16.44 -6.42
C ILE A 40 -43.55 -17.61 -5.49
N SER A 41 -42.25 -17.86 -5.27
CA SER A 41 -41.78 -18.95 -4.44
C SER A 41 -40.79 -18.46 -3.38
N ALA A 42 -40.92 -18.99 -2.17
CA ALA A 42 -40.06 -18.67 -1.03
C ALA A 42 -39.67 -19.93 -0.26
N TYR A 43 -38.56 -19.86 0.45
CA TYR A 43 -38.04 -20.96 1.23
C TYR A 43 -37.63 -20.53 2.63
N HIS A 44 -38.04 -21.29 3.64
CA HIS A 44 -37.48 -21.22 4.98
C HIS A 44 -37.67 -22.57 5.68
N PRO A 45 -36.60 -23.20 6.20
CA PRO A 45 -36.67 -24.56 6.73
C PRO A 45 -37.61 -24.75 7.92
N ASP A 46 -37.84 -23.70 8.73
CA ASP A 46 -38.63 -23.74 9.96
C ASP A 46 -39.98 -23.08 9.85
N ALA A 47 -40.32 -22.51 8.71
CA ALA A 47 -41.63 -21.86 8.53
C ALA A 47 -42.76 -22.90 8.42
N MET A 48 -43.86 -22.66 9.14
CA MET A 48 -45.06 -23.48 9.08
C MET A 48 -46.03 -22.98 8.03
N LYS A 49 -46.05 -21.67 7.81
CA LYS A 49 -46.96 -21.00 6.88
C LYS A 49 -46.26 -19.78 6.30
N MET A 50 -46.51 -19.50 5.02
CA MET A 50 -46.08 -18.26 4.36
C MET A 50 -47.25 -17.61 3.62
N GLU A 51 -47.22 -16.29 3.55
CA GLU A 51 -48.14 -15.47 2.80
C GLU A 51 -47.39 -14.38 2.04
N VAL A 52 -47.74 -14.14 0.81
CA VAL A 52 -47.37 -12.94 0.06
C VAL A 52 -48.30 -11.82 0.46
N VAL A 53 -47.79 -10.68 0.87
CA VAL A 53 -48.57 -9.49 1.22
C VAL A 53 -48.18 -8.36 0.27
N SER A 54 -49.16 -7.83 -0.49
CA SER A 54 -48.95 -6.70 -1.38
C SER A 54 -48.84 -5.37 -0.62
N GLU A 55 -48.34 -4.33 -1.29
CA GLU A 55 -48.33 -2.96 -0.73
C GLU A 55 -49.71 -2.45 -0.32
N ASP A 56 -50.76 -2.91 -1.04
CA ASP A 56 -52.16 -2.55 -0.74
C ASP A 56 -52.72 -3.33 0.46
N GLY A 57 -51.94 -4.23 1.05
CA GLY A 57 -52.29 -5.04 2.22
C GLY A 57 -53.08 -6.32 1.88
N GLU A 58 -53.22 -6.67 0.61
CA GLU A 58 -53.86 -7.95 0.22
C GLU A 58 -52.92 -9.11 0.59
N ARG A 59 -53.52 -10.18 1.13
CA ARG A 59 -52.82 -11.37 1.60
C ARG A 59 -53.13 -12.57 0.73
N TYR A 60 -52.08 -13.20 0.23
CA TYR A 60 -52.18 -14.38 -0.62
C TYR A 60 -51.44 -15.55 0.07
N PRO A 61 -52.15 -16.56 0.58
CA PRO A 61 -51.55 -17.72 1.21
C PRO A 61 -50.75 -18.52 0.16
N MET A 62 -49.58 -19.02 0.56
CA MET A 62 -48.74 -19.86 -0.26
C MET A 62 -48.93 -21.33 0.12
N ASP A 63 -48.90 -22.22 -0.87
CA ASP A 63 -48.97 -23.66 -0.68
C ASP A 63 -47.56 -24.28 -0.60
N THR A 64 -47.42 -25.33 0.24
CA THR A 64 -46.14 -26.10 0.29
C THR A 64 -45.98 -26.95 -0.96
N VAL A 65 -44.77 -26.98 -1.49
CA VAL A 65 -44.42 -27.78 -2.65
C VAL A 65 -43.84 -29.13 -2.18
N GLU A 66 -44.39 -30.26 -2.71
CA GLU A 66 -43.92 -31.62 -2.40
C GLU A 66 -43.81 -31.92 -0.89
N ARG A 67 -44.58 -31.26 -0.04
CA ARG A 67 -44.50 -31.32 1.43
C ARG A 67 -43.14 -30.90 2.00
N GLN A 68 -42.39 -30.13 1.24
CA GLN A 68 -41.12 -29.54 1.66
C GLN A 68 -41.34 -28.11 2.15
N PRO A 69 -40.36 -27.50 2.87
CA PRO A 69 -40.46 -26.12 3.39
C PRO A 69 -40.19 -25.08 2.27
N VAL A 70 -40.60 -25.38 1.06
CA VAL A 70 -40.68 -24.49 -0.09
C VAL A 70 -42.16 -24.16 -0.30
N PHE A 71 -42.46 -22.86 -0.36
CA PHE A 71 -43.81 -22.34 -0.47
C PHE A 71 -43.97 -21.61 -1.80
N SER A 72 -45.07 -21.84 -2.51
CA SER A 72 -45.30 -21.23 -3.81
C SER A 72 -46.74 -20.74 -3.93
N LEU A 73 -46.89 -19.65 -4.68
CA LEU A 73 -48.17 -19.00 -5.00
C LEU A 73 -48.23 -18.78 -6.51
N PHE A 74 -49.34 -19.17 -7.15
CA PHE A 74 -49.67 -18.80 -8.51
C PHE A 74 -50.74 -17.70 -8.54
N LEU A 75 -50.50 -16.64 -9.33
CA LEU A 75 -51.43 -15.55 -9.59
C LEU A 75 -51.66 -15.44 -11.10
N SER A 76 -52.92 -15.45 -11.53
CA SER A 76 -53.32 -15.46 -12.96
C SER A 76 -53.11 -14.11 -13.67
N HIS A 77 -52.59 -13.11 -13.02
CA HIS A 77 -52.29 -11.82 -13.63
C HIS A 77 -50.76 -11.61 -13.76
N LYS A 78 -50.35 -10.83 -14.79
CA LYS A 78 -48.94 -10.56 -15.08
C LYS A 78 -48.46 -9.18 -14.62
N ARG A 79 -49.28 -8.40 -13.94
CA ARG A 79 -48.81 -7.10 -13.44
C ARG A 79 -47.85 -7.30 -12.28
N PRO A 80 -46.62 -6.80 -12.38
CA PRO A 80 -45.71 -6.79 -11.23
C PRO A 80 -46.29 -5.86 -10.15
N PHE A 81 -46.12 -6.24 -8.90
CA PHE A 81 -46.44 -5.44 -7.72
C PHE A 81 -45.38 -5.65 -6.66
N SER A 82 -45.21 -4.67 -5.77
CA SER A 82 -44.31 -4.82 -4.62
C SER A 82 -44.98 -5.67 -3.55
N TYR A 83 -44.21 -6.57 -2.96
CA TYR A 83 -44.70 -7.48 -1.94
C TYR A 83 -43.65 -7.77 -0.88
N GLN A 84 -44.15 -8.29 0.26
CA GLN A 84 -43.37 -8.86 1.35
C GLN A 84 -43.77 -10.30 1.58
N ILE A 85 -42.86 -11.10 2.12
CA ILE A 85 -43.16 -12.45 2.60
C ILE A 85 -43.41 -12.39 4.11
N HIS A 86 -44.60 -12.83 4.54
CA HIS A 86 -44.96 -13.03 5.92
C HIS A 86 -44.83 -14.51 6.26
N MET A 87 -43.94 -14.84 7.20
CA MET A 87 -43.67 -16.20 7.65
C MET A 87 -44.21 -16.39 9.07
N THR A 88 -44.88 -17.51 9.32
CA THR A 88 -45.34 -17.91 10.65
C THR A 88 -44.60 -19.18 11.08
N PHE A 89 -44.06 -19.18 12.29
CA PHE A 89 -43.29 -20.27 12.86
C PHE A 89 -44.10 -21.10 13.86
N ARG A 90 -43.55 -22.24 14.33
CA ARG A 90 -44.20 -23.17 15.25
C ARG A 90 -44.62 -22.55 16.59
N ASP A 91 -43.88 -21.57 17.07
CA ASP A 91 -44.13 -20.82 18.30
C ASP A 91 -45.21 -19.75 18.15
N GLY A 92 -45.76 -19.60 16.94
CA GLY A 92 -46.75 -18.57 16.61
C GLY A 92 -46.16 -17.20 16.25
N ASN A 93 -44.84 -17.02 16.36
CA ASN A 93 -44.19 -15.79 15.95
C ASN A 93 -44.28 -15.60 14.45
N THR A 94 -44.37 -14.33 14.03
CA THR A 94 -44.43 -13.92 12.62
C THR A 94 -43.22 -13.07 12.29
N TYR A 95 -42.57 -13.38 11.17
CA TYR A 95 -41.47 -12.58 10.62
C TYR A 95 -41.87 -12.05 9.23
N ILE A 96 -41.53 -10.79 8.97
CA ILE A 96 -41.84 -10.11 7.72
C ILE A 96 -40.55 -9.68 7.07
N CYS A 97 -40.36 -10.02 5.81
CA CYS A 97 -39.18 -9.60 5.05
C CYS A 97 -39.53 -9.30 3.58
N ASN A 98 -38.71 -8.47 2.95
CA ASN A 98 -38.68 -8.38 1.50
C ASN A 98 -37.98 -9.64 0.95
N ASP A 99 -38.44 -10.16 -0.17
CA ASP A 99 -37.92 -11.36 -0.80
C ASP A 99 -36.55 -11.08 -1.47
N PRO A 100 -35.43 -11.65 -0.99
CA PRO A 100 -34.09 -11.40 -1.55
C PRO A 100 -33.96 -11.83 -3.01
N TYR A 101 -34.74 -12.83 -3.44
CA TYR A 101 -34.64 -13.42 -4.77
C TYR A 101 -35.49 -12.68 -5.81
N SER A 102 -36.26 -11.67 -5.41
CA SER A 102 -37.05 -10.80 -6.31
C SER A 102 -36.21 -9.66 -6.92
N TYR A 103 -34.98 -9.49 -6.52
CA TYR A 103 -34.09 -8.42 -7.01
C TYR A 103 -33.11 -8.95 -8.06
N GLU A 104 -32.85 -8.10 -9.08
CA GLU A 104 -31.85 -8.41 -10.10
C GLU A 104 -30.43 -8.41 -9.50
N GLY A 105 -29.52 -9.18 -10.12
CA GLY A 105 -28.12 -9.14 -9.85
C GLY A 105 -27.48 -7.85 -10.35
N LEU A 106 -26.30 -7.52 -9.83
CA LEU A 106 -25.57 -6.30 -10.23
C LEU A 106 -24.44 -6.59 -11.23
N ILE A 107 -23.95 -7.82 -11.29
CA ILE A 107 -22.86 -8.18 -12.21
C ILE A 107 -23.47 -8.48 -13.59
N THR A 108 -23.03 -7.73 -14.58
CA THR A 108 -23.49 -7.89 -15.95
C THR A 108 -22.74 -9.04 -16.66
N GLU A 109 -23.31 -9.58 -17.72
CA GLU A 109 -22.66 -10.62 -18.54
C GLU A 109 -21.31 -10.15 -19.12
N GLU A 110 -21.17 -8.86 -19.45
CA GLU A 110 -19.92 -8.27 -19.92
C GLU A 110 -18.83 -8.26 -18.83
N GLU A 111 -19.20 -7.87 -17.61
CA GLU A 111 -18.30 -7.89 -16.44
C GLU A 111 -17.89 -9.32 -16.09
N GLU A 112 -18.80 -10.27 -16.17
CA GLU A 112 -18.54 -11.69 -15.97
C GLU A 112 -17.51 -12.22 -17.00
N LYS A 113 -17.64 -11.82 -18.26
CA LYS A 113 -16.67 -12.13 -19.33
C LYS A 113 -15.31 -11.47 -19.09
N LEU A 114 -15.27 -10.22 -18.60
CA LEU A 114 -14.04 -9.55 -18.22
C LEU A 114 -13.35 -10.23 -17.04
N PHE A 115 -14.12 -10.64 -16.02
CA PHE A 115 -13.63 -11.38 -14.87
C PHE A 115 -13.00 -12.71 -15.28
N SER A 116 -13.67 -13.49 -16.12
CA SER A 116 -13.17 -14.78 -16.60
C SER A 116 -11.85 -14.66 -17.37
N LYS A 117 -11.59 -13.50 -17.99
CA LYS A 117 -10.33 -13.17 -18.68
C LYS A 117 -9.27 -12.53 -17.77
N GLY A 118 -9.61 -12.21 -16.52
CA GLY A 118 -8.71 -11.52 -15.57
C GLY A 118 -8.45 -10.05 -15.93
N ASN A 119 -9.41 -9.37 -16.53
CA ASN A 119 -9.30 -8.00 -17.05
C ASN A 119 -10.32 -7.02 -16.42
N TRP A 120 -11.03 -7.42 -15.40
CA TRP A 120 -11.99 -6.57 -14.70
C TRP A 120 -11.27 -5.81 -13.56
N THR A 121 -10.66 -4.69 -13.86
CA THR A 121 -9.85 -3.92 -12.91
C THR A 121 -10.66 -3.29 -11.78
N GLU A 122 -11.94 -2.99 -12.01
CA GLU A 122 -12.85 -2.39 -11.01
C GLU A 122 -13.71 -3.42 -10.27
N VAL A 123 -13.28 -4.67 -10.28
CA VAL A 123 -14.00 -5.81 -9.68
C VAL A 123 -14.37 -5.59 -8.22
N TYR A 124 -13.58 -4.85 -7.46
CA TYR A 124 -13.81 -4.55 -6.04
C TYR A 124 -15.02 -3.63 -5.78
N HIS A 125 -15.60 -3.00 -6.82
CA HIS A 125 -16.84 -2.23 -6.66
C HIS A 125 -18.10 -3.09 -6.59
N LYS A 126 -17.98 -4.37 -6.97
CA LYS A 126 -19.10 -5.32 -6.96
C LYS A 126 -18.80 -6.60 -6.19
N MET A 127 -17.56 -7.10 -6.22
CA MET A 127 -17.18 -8.25 -5.41
C MET A 127 -17.01 -7.85 -3.95
N GLY A 128 -17.38 -8.75 -3.05
CA GLY A 128 -17.45 -8.50 -1.62
C GLY A 128 -18.84 -8.08 -1.16
N CYS A 129 -18.90 -7.20 -0.16
CA CYS A 129 -20.14 -6.71 0.44
C CYS A 129 -20.30 -5.20 0.25
N HIS A 130 -21.40 -4.79 -0.38
CA HIS A 130 -21.65 -3.38 -0.71
C HIS A 130 -23.05 -2.93 -0.27
N LYS A 131 -23.14 -1.76 0.38
CA LYS A 131 -24.43 -1.10 0.61
C LYS A 131 -24.95 -0.57 -0.72
N VAL A 132 -26.13 -1.02 -1.14
CA VAL A 132 -26.76 -0.60 -2.40
C VAL A 132 -28.25 -0.32 -2.21
N LYS A 133 -28.83 0.36 -3.18
CA LYS A 133 -30.28 0.58 -3.28
C LYS A 133 -30.76 0.04 -4.62
N ILE A 134 -31.58 -1.03 -4.58
CA ILE A 134 -32.16 -1.67 -5.76
C ILE A 134 -33.69 -1.52 -5.69
N ALA A 135 -34.32 -1.05 -6.76
CA ALA A 135 -35.76 -0.85 -6.83
C ALA A 135 -36.34 -0.11 -5.60
N ASN A 136 -35.69 0.99 -5.18
CA ASN A 136 -36.01 1.78 -4.00
C ASN A 136 -35.81 1.10 -2.62
N THR A 137 -35.30 -0.13 -2.57
CA THR A 137 -35.04 -0.84 -1.31
C THR A 137 -33.54 -0.78 -0.99
N GLU A 138 -33.18 -0.30 0.20
CA GLU A 138 -31.82 -0.35 0.71
C GLU A 138 -31.49 -1.73 1.27
N GLY A 139 -30.24 -2.16 1.09
CA GLY A 139 -29.75 -3.42 1.61
C GLY A 139 -28.26 -3.61 1.34
N MET A 140 -27.80 -4.83 1.57
CA MET A 140 -26.42 -5.24 1.30
C MET A 140 -26.39 -6.23 0.14
N TYR A 141 -25.54 -5.95 -0.83
CA TYR A 141 -25.24 -6.82 -1.95
C TYR A 141 -23.96 -7.57 -1.66
N PHE A 142 -23.96 -8.86 -1.94
CA PHE A 142 -22.82 -9.76 -1.72
C PHE A 142 -22.46 -10.44 -3.03
N ALA A 143 -21.16 -10.52 -3.34
CA ALA A 143 -20.64 -11.31 -4.44
C ALA A 143 -19.30 -11.93 -4.08
N VAL A 144 -19.11 -13.21 -4.42
CA VAL A 144 -17.87 -13.94 -4.16
C VAL A 144 -17.57 -14.93 -5.27
N TRP A 145 -16.30 -15.08 -5.60
CA TRP A 145 -15.80 -16.10 -6.52
C TRP A 145 -15.45 -17.38 -5.73
N ALA A 146 -16.16 -18.46 -6.02
CA ALA A 146 -16.01 -19.74 -5.33
C ALA A 146 -15.95 -20.90 -6.35
N PRO A 147 -14.80 -21.11 -7.02
CA PRO A 147 -14.67 -22.10 -8.07
C PRO A 147 -14.91 -23.51 -7.54
N GLY A 148 -15.77 -24.26 -8.25
CA GLY A 148 -16.13 -25.63 -7.91
C GLY A 148 -17.06 -25.80 -6.71
N ALA A 149 -17.57 -24.69 -6.13
CA ALA A 149 -18.56 -24.77 -5.06
C ALA A 149 -19.91 -25.26 -5.59
N ARG A 150 -20.57 -26.14 -4.80
CA ARG A 150 -21.95 -26.54 -5.03
C ARG A 150 -22.95 -25.51 -4.53
N ARG A 151 -22.66 -24.89 -3.39
CA ARG A 151 -23.46 -23.83 -2.78
C ARG A 151 -22.55 -22.83 -2.09
N VAL A 152 -22.90 -21.59 -2.21
CA VAL A 152 -22.39 -20.50 -1.36
C VAL A 152 -23.57 -19.84 -0.69
N SER A 153 -23.47 -19.53 0.59
CA SER A 153 -24.49 -18.81 1.35
C SER A 153 -23.86 -17.68 2.15
N VAL A 154 -24.61 -16.59 2.35
CA VAL A 154 -24.20 -15.53 3.27
C VAL A 154 -24.70 -15.90 4.67
N VAL A 155 -23.81 -15.90 5.65
CA VAL A 155 -24.13 -16.18 7.06
C VAL A 155 -23.67 -15.03 7.96
N GLY A 156 -24.39 -14.78 9.01
CA GLY A 156 -24.11 -13.71 9.96
C GLY A 156 -25.12 -13.70 11.11
N ASP A 157 -25.04 -12.70 11.99
CA ASP A 157 -25.96 -12.56 13.12
C ASP A 157 -27.43 -12.43 12.65
N PHE A 158 -27.63 -11.83 11.49
CA PHE A 158 -28.96 -11.62 10.89
C PHE A 158 -29.70 -12.90 10.49
N ASN A 159 -29.01 -14.04 10.41
CA ASN A 159 -29.60 -15.33 10.09
C ASN A 159 -29.08 -16.46 10.99
N PHE A 160 -28.63 -16.13 12.20
CA PHE A 160 -28.11 -17.08 13.20
C PHE A 160 -26.98 -17.98 12.66
N TRP A 161 -26.19 -17.44 11.71
CA TRP A 161 -25.08 -18.16 11.04
C TRP A 161 -25.53 -19.45 10.31
N ASN A 162 -26.80 -19.49 9.87
CA ASN A 162 -27.39 -20.64 9.20
C ASN A 162 -27.31 -20.50 7.67
N GLY A 163 -26.41 -21.28 7.04
CA GLY A 163 -26.18 -21.28 5.59
C GLY A 163 -27.32 -21.85 4.75
N MET A 164 -28.40 -22.35 5.37
CA MET A 164 -29.59 -22.78 4.64
C MET A 164 -30.52 -21.63 4.26
N LEU A 165 -30.38 -20.44 4.89
CA LEU A 165 -31.36 -19.35 4.75
C LEU A 165 -31.12 -18.43 3.55
N TYR A 166 -29.87 -18.14 3.21
CA TYR A 166 -29.52 -17.20 2.14
C TYR A 166 -28.51 -17.82 1.16
N PRO A 167 -28.87 -18.91 0.43
CA PRO A 167 -28.04 -19.41 -0.66
C PRO A 167 -27.95 -18.37 -1.76
N MET A 168 -26.71 -18.14 -2.24
CA MET A 168 -26.39 -17.20 -3.30
C MET A 168 -26.59 -17.83 -4.68
N HIS A 169 -26.93 -17.01 -5.66
CA HIS A 169 -27.14 -17.45 -7.03
C HIS A 169 -25.83 -17.43 -7.83
N LYS A 170 -25.48 -18.58 -8.41
CA LYS A 170 -24.30 -18.74 -9.29
C LYS A 170 -24.58 -18.16 -10.67
N LEU A 171 -23.67 -17.32 -11.17
CA LEU A 171 -23.75 -16.76 -12.51
C LEU A 171 -23.43 -17.81 -13.59
N GLU A 172 -23.87 -17.53 -14.83
CA GLU A 172 -23.88 -18.52 -15.91
C GLU A 172 -22.47 -18.84 -16.47
N HIS A 173 -21.58 -17.85 -16.52
CA HIS A 173 -20.31 -17.95 -17.25
C HIS A 173 -19.07 -17.91 -16.33
N SER A 174 -19.28 -17.90 -15.02
CA SER A 174 -18.22 -17.88 -14.03
C SER A 174 -18.60 -18.68 -12.79
N ASP A 175 -17.68 -18.80 -11.85
CA ASP A 175 -17.95 -19.35 -10.53
C ASP A 175 -18.22 -18.21 -9.51
N ILE A 176 -18.78 -17.09 -9.97
CA ILE A 176 -19.24 -16.01 -9.09
C ILE A 176 -20.64 -16.34 -8.58
N PHE A 177 -20.82 -16.14 -7.29
CA PHE A 177 -22.11 -16.22 -6.61
C PHE A 177 -22.50 -14.84 -6.10
N GLU A 178 -23.76 -14.43 -6.29
CA GLU A 178 -24.26 -13.13 -5.85
C GLU A 178 -25.61 -13.23 -5.17
N LEU A 179 -25.88 -12.29 -4.25
CA LEU A 179 -27.17 -12.13 -3.59
C LEU A 179 -27.33 -10.70 -3.04
N PHE A 180 -28.50 -10.10 -3.25
CA PHE A 180 -28.91 -8.89 -2.53
C PHE A 180 -29.81 -9.26 -1.36
N ILE A 181 -29.48 -8.79 -0.16
CA ILE A 181 -30.30 -9.00 1.03
C ILE A 181 -30.84 -7.65 1.48
N PRO A 182 -32.15 -7.40 1.27
CA PRO A 182 -32.79 -6.14 1.64
C PRO A 182 -32.85 -5.97 3.17
N GLY A 183 -32.78 -4.70 3.63
CA GLY A 183 -32.93 -4.35 5.04
C GLY A 183 -31.67 -4.54 5.90
N LEU A 184 -30.62 -5.19 5.39
CA LEU A 184 -29.34 -5.25 6.09
C LEU A 184 -28.63 -3.89 6.07
N SER A 185 -27.84 -3.62 7.09
CA SER A 185 -27.13 -2.35 7.29
C SER A 185 -25.65 -2.57 7.66
N CYS A 186 -24.82 -1.53 7.45
CA CYS A 186 -23.43 -1.54 7.85
C CYS A 186 -23.25 -1.80 9.35
N GLY A 187 -22.13 -2.41 9.72
CA GLY A 187 -21.75 -2.71 11.08
C GLY A 187 -21.97 -4.17 11.50
N GLN A 188 -22.83 -4.91 10.80
CA GLN A 188 -23.09 -6.33 11.06
C GLN A 188 -21.94 -7.22 10.57
N PHE A 189 -21.77 -8.37 11.23
CA PHE A 189 -20.76 -9.37 10.85
C PHE A 189 -21.33 -10.40 9.90
N TYR A 190 -20.48 -10.91 8.97
CA TYR A 190 -20.85 -11.94 8.03
C TYR A 190 -19.65 -12.80 7.61
N LYS A 191 -19.95 -13.97 7.05
CA LYS A 191 -19.01 -14.85 6.32
C LYS A 191 -19.71 -15.42 5.10
N PHE A 192 -18.92 -16.01 4.21
CA PHE A 192 -19.43 -16.92 3.19
C PHE A 192 -19.31 -18.35 3.67
N GLU A 193 -20.44 -19.08 3.69
CA GLU A 193 -20.47 -20.52 3.92
C GLU A 193 -20.43 -21.21 2.55
N VAL A 194 -19.34 -21.95 2.31
CA VAL A 194 -19.09 -22.63 1.05
C VAL A 194 -19.20 -24.13 1.23
N LYS A 195 -20.06 -24.77 0.42
CA LYS A 195 -20.14 -26.24 0.30
C LYS A 195 -19.41 -26.67 -0.96
N ASN A 196 -18.35 -27.43 -0.82
CA ASN A 196 -17.54 -27.91 -1.95
C ASN A 196 -18.19 -29.09 -2.70
N ALA A 197 -17.54 -29.55 -3.77
CA ALA A 197 -17.99 -30.69 -4.57
C ALA A 197 -18.06 -32.01 -3.77
N GLN A 198 -17.28 -32.16 -2.72
CA GLN A 198 -17.24 -33.32 -1.83
C GLN A 198 -18.33 -33.30 -0.75
N GLY A 199 -19.03 -32.16 -0.61
CA GLY A 199 -20.08 -31.97 0.39
C GLY A 199 -19.58 -31.42 1.73
N GLU A 200 -18.30 -31.06 1.84
CA GLU A 200 -17.73 -30.41 3.02
C GLU A 200 -18.17 -28.95 3.07
N VAL A 201 -18.49 -28.48 4.26
CA VAL A 201 -18.96 -27.13 4.52
C VAL A 201 -17.88 -26.37 5.30
N MET A 202 -17.48 -25.20 4.80
CA MET A 202 -16.53 -24.32 5.46
C MET A 202 -17.03 -22.89 5.47
N GLN A 203 -16.70 -22.13 6.51
CA GLN A 203 -16.97 -20.71 6.58
C GLN A 203 -15.70 -19.92 6.30
N MET A 204 -15.79 -18.95 5.41
CA MET A 204 -14.67 -18.12 4.96
C MET A 204 -14.99 -16.65 5.17
N ILE A 205 -13.98 -15.86 5.51
CA ILE A 205 -14.07 -14.39 5.42
C ILE A 205 -14.19 -13.97 3.96
N ASP A 206 -14.70 -12.78 3.74
CA ASP A 206 -14.76 -12.17 2.42
C ASP A 206 -13.36 -11.69 1.98
N PRO A 207 -12.81 -12.18 0.85
CA PRO A 207 -11.51 -11.74 0.36
C PRO A 207 -11.45 -10.24 0.01
N TYR A 208 -12.60 -9.63 -0.33
CA TYR A 208 -12.71 -8.20 -0.65
C TYR A 208 -13.14 -7.35 0.55
N ALA A 209 -13.27 -7.94 1.74
CA ALA A 209 -13.64 -7.17 2.92
C ALA A 209 -12.61 -6.08 3.23
N VAL A 210 -13.13 -4.90 3.46
CA VAL A 210 -12.34 -3.72 3.86
C VAL A 210 -12.21 -3.59 5.39
N MET A 211 -12.94 -4.43 6.13
CA MET A 211 -12.93 -4.48 7.58
C MET A 211 -13.26 -5.88 8.07
N ASN A 212 -12.47 -6.41 8.99
CA ASN A 212 -12.69 -7.71 9.61
C ASN A 212 -12.63 -7.59 11.14
N GLU A 213 -13.11 -8.61 11.81
CA GLU A 213 -12.99 -8.75 13.26
C GLU A 213 -11.56 -9.14 13.64
N GLU A 214 -11.01 -8.50 14.69
CA GLU A 214 -9.64 -8.74 15.16
C GLU A 214 -9.54 -9.96 16.07
N LYS A 215 -9.92 -11.11 15.58
CA LYS A 215 -9.71 -12.36 16.31
C LYS A 215 -9.46 -13.53 15.36
N GLU A 216 -8.88 -14.59 15.90
CA GLU A 216 -8.74 -15.84 15.18
C GLU A 216 -10.11 -16.33 14.71
N ASN A 217 -10.22 -16.74 13.45
CA ASN A 217 -11.48 -17.09 12.81
C ASN A 217 -12.56 -15.99 12.85
N GLY A 218 -12.16 -14.73 12.93
CA GLY A 218 -13.05 -13.56 12.89
C GLY A 218 -13.95 -13.53 11.66
N ALA A 219 -14.91 -12.62 11.67
CA ALA A 219 -15.84 -12.42 10.58
C ALA A 219 -15.55 -11.10 9.84
N SER A 220 -15.98 -11.00 8.58
CA SER A 220 -15.98 -9.74 7.84
C SER A 220 -17.08 -8.83 8.35
N ARG A 221 -16.85 -7.52 8.33
CA ARG A 221 -17.81 -6.52 8.81
C ARG A 221 -18.30 -5.67 7.64
N MET A 222 -19.61 -5.52 7.53
CA MET A 222 -20.25 -4.68 6.50
C MET A 222 -19.84 -3.23 6.67
N PHE A 223 -19.24 -2.61 5.66
CA PHE A 223 -18.74 -1.25 5.71
C PHE A 223 -19.06 -0.49 4.41
N ASP A 224 -19.38 0.80 4.49
CA ASP A 224 -19.65 1.65 3.33
C ASP A 224 -18.56 2.72 3.17
N LEU A 225 -17.65 2.49 2.25
CA LEU A 225 -16.52 3.37 1.95
C LEU A 225 -16.95 4.73 1.38
N ARG A 226 -18.14 4.86 0.77
CA ARG A 226 -18.62 6.08 0.09
C ARG A 226 -19.01 7.21 1.06
N ARG A 227 -19.00 6.96 2.37
CA ARG A 227 -19.31 7.98 3.39
C ARG A 227 -18.16 8.94 3.65
N PHE A 228 -16.94 8.54 3.32
CA PHE A 228 -15.77 9.37 3.52
C PHE A 228 -15.74 10.54 2.53
N ARG A 229 -15.36 11.72 3.02
CA ARG A 229 -15.23 12.94 2.19
C ARG A 229 -13.77 13.34 2.12
N TRP A 230 -13.21 13.26 0.94
CA TRP A 230 -11.86 13.71 0.64
C TRP A 230 -11.81 15.24 0.51
N GLU A 231 -10.70 15.83 0.97
CA GLU A 231 -10.46 17.28 0.89
C GLU A 231 -9.05 17.57 0.31
N ASP A 232 -8.51 16.65 -0.46
CA ASP A 232 -7.13 16.60 -0.97
C ASP A 232 -7.03 16.85 -2.49
N ALA A 233 -8.08 17.34 -3.11
CA ALA A 233 -8.12 17.58 -4.57
C ALA A 233 -6.97 18.48 -5.07
N ARG A 234 -6.51 19.44 -4.24
CA ARG A 234 -5.37 20.28 -4.56
C ARG A 234 -4.09 19.45 -4.66
N TRP A 235 -3.80 18.60 -3.68
CA TRP A 235 -2.64 17.71 -3.65
C TRP A 235 -2.61 16.80 -4.90
N LEU A 236 -3.72 16.12 -5.19
CA LEU A 236 -3.83 15.23 -6.35
C LEU A 236 -3.55 15.97 -7.67
N SER A 237 -4.07 17.20 -7.81
CA SER A 237 -3.81 18.03 -8.99
C SER A 237 -2.35 18.45 -9.09
N GLU A 238 -1.73 18.92 -8.00
CA GLU A 238 -0.33 19.33 -7.96
C GLU A 238 0.60 18.14 -8.24
N ARG A 239 0.30 16.94 -7.69
CA ARG A 239 1.02 15.71 -7.98
C ARG A 239 0.93 15.32 -9.45
N TYR A 240 -0.27 15.34 -10.03
CA TYR A 240 -0.51 14.94 -11.42
C TYR A 240 0.23 15.83 -12.43
N HIS A 241 0.28 17.14 -12.18
CA HIS A 241 0.96 18.10 -13.07
C HIS A 241 2.43 18.33 -12.70
N GLY A 242 2.87 17.84 -11.56
CA GLY A 242 4.23 17.97 -11.07
C GLY A 242 5.23 17.09 -11.82
N ASN A 243 6.51 17.41 -11.66
CA ASN A 243 7.59 16.57 -12.15
C ASN A 243 8.48 16.15 -10.97
N ILE A 244 8.25 14.95 -10.45
CA ILE A 244 8.97 14.40 -9.29
C ILE A 244 10.49 14.30 -9.52
N LEU A 245 10.94 14.22 -10.78
CA LEU A 245 12.37 14.20 -11.12
C LEU A 245 13.04 15.58 -10.96
N LYS A 246 12.26 16.66 -10.85
CA LYS A 246 12.75 18.04 -10.68
C LYS A 246 12.44 18.64 -9.31
N THR A 247 11.80 17.87 -8.43
CA THR A 247 11.46 18.31 -7.08
C THR A 247 12.23 17.50 -6.04
N PRO A 248 12.51 18.06 -4.86
CA PRO A 248 13.11 17.26 -3.78
C PRO A 248 12.12 16.20 -3.32
N MET A 249 12.62 14.98 -3.09
CA MET A 249 11.85 13.87 -2.54
C MET A 249 12.60 13.26 -1.37
N SER A 250 12.06 13.44 -0.17
CA SER A 250 12.55 12.86 1.06
C SER A 250 11.45 12.00 1.67
N VAL A 251 11.74 10.70 1.82
CA VAL A 251 10.78 9.68 2.28
C VAL A 251 11.10 9.31 3.72
N CYS A 252 10.10 9.33 4.60
CA CYS A 252 10.19 8.79 5.94
C CYS A 252 9.51 7.41 5.99
N GLU A 253 10.26 6.36 6.29
CA GLU A 253 9.69 5.02 6.52
C GLU A 253 9.08 4.93 7.91
N VAL A 254 7.88 4.38 7.99
CA VAL A 254 7.13 4.23 9.23
C VAL A 254 6.52 2.83 9.29
N ARG A 255 6.83 2.06 10.33
CA ARG A 255 6.15 0.79 10.60
C ARG A 255 4.87 1.01 11.39
N ILE A 256 3.78 0.48 10.89
CA ILE A 256 2.48 0.62 11.55
C ILE A 256 2.45 -0.09 12.90
N SER A 257 3.11 -1.26 13.03
CA SER A 257 3.15 -2.02 14.29
C SER A 257 3.87 -1.30 15.45
N GLU A 258 4.66 -0.28 15.14
CA GLU A 258 5.46 0.49 16.10
C GLU A 258 4.81 1.83 16.48
N LEU A 259 3.63 2.10 15.91
CA LEU A 259 2.86 3.29 16.24
C LEU A 259 1.88 2.97 17.37
N ASP A 260 2.09 3.53 18.54
CA ASP A 260 1.15 3.47 19.68
C ASP A 260 -0.18 4.17 19.35
N SER A 261 -0.11 5.18 18.47
CA SER A 261 -1.25 5.89 17.89
C SER A 261 -0.83 6.50 16.54
N PRO A 262 -1.53 6.21 15.43
CA PRO A 262 -1.15 6.66 14.10
C PRO A 262 -1.45 8.13 13.84
N ASP A 263 -1.81 8.86 14.87
CA ASP A 263 -2.37 10.18 14.76
C ASP A 263 -1.34 11.28 14.42
N GLU A 264 -1.62 12.47 14.87
CA GLU A 264 -0.93 13.72 14.57
C GLU A 264 0.57 13.66 14.77
N LYS A 265 1.06 12.88 15.74
CA LYS A 265 2.50 12.84 16.10
C LYS A 265 3.40 12.41 14.94
N VAL A 266 3.05 11.35 14.21
CA VAL A 266 3.88 10.91 13.07
C VAL A 266 3.92 11.98 11.98
N GLN A 267 2.76 12.53 11.65
CA GLN A 267 2.66 13.60 10.64
C GLN A 267 3.35 14.88 11.11
N GLU A 268 3.29 15.20 12.39
CA GLU A 268 3.99 16.33 12.98
C GLU A 268 5.51 16.13 12.94
N ILE A 269 6.01 14.95 13.33
CA ILE A 269 7.44 14.61 13.23
C ILE A 269 7.90 14.70 11.78
N VAL A 270 7.18 14.07 10.84
CA VAL A 270 7.54 14.06 9.42
C VAL A 270 7.54 15.48 8.84
N GLN A 271 6.55 16.31 9.20
CA GLN A 271 6.45 17.69 8.77
C GLN A 271 7.54 18.56 9.40
N ASP A 272 7.81 18.40 10.70
CA ASP A 272 8.84 19.17 11.41
C ASP A 272 10.24 18.84 10.89
N MET A 273 10.49 17.56 10.58
CA MET A 273 11.73 17.11 9.94
C MET A 273 11.86 17.58 8.49
N GLY A 274 10.76 17.99 7.83
CA GLY A 274 10.75 18.45 6.45
C GLY A 274 10.66 17.35 5.41
N HIS A 275 10.25 16.13 5.76
CA HIS A 275 10.03 15.07 4.78
C HIS A 275 8.84 15.36 3.87
N THR A 276 8.93 14.90 2.62
CA THR A 276 7.89 15.12 1.60
C THR A 276 6.94 13.93 1.46
N HIS A 277 7.35 12.75 1.88
CA HIS A 277 6.57 11.51 1.77
C HIS A 277 6.72 10.65 3.02
N ILE A 278 5.65 9.91 3.32
CA ILE A 278 5.64 8.83 4.30
C ILE A 278 5.53 7.50 3.55
N LEU A 279 6.38 6.53 3.87
CA LEU A 279 6.23 5.14 3.44
C LEU A 279 5.69 4.32 4.61
N LEU A 280 4.45 3.87 4.51
CA LEU A 280 3.84 3.00 5.49
C LEU A 280 4.21 1.54 5.21
N ARG A 281 4.79 0.87 6.22
CA ARG A 281 5.18 -0.54 6.17
C ARG A 281 4.26 -1.38 7.03
N GLY A 282 3.95 -2.60 6.55
CA GLY A 282 3.07 -3.53 7.26
C GLY A 282 1.57 -3.31 7.05
N THR A 283 1.15 -2.36 6.19
CA THR A 283 -0.27 -2.10 5.88
C THR A 283 -0.93 -3.18 5.05
N THR A 284 -0.16 -3.87 4.21
CA THR A 284 -0.64 -4.88 3.25
C THR A 284 -0.31 -6.32 3.69
N GLU A 285 0.15 -6.50 4.91
CA GLU A 285 0.45 -7.82 5.47
C GLU A 285 -0.86 -8.55 5.80
N GLY A 286 -1.24 -9.51 4.96
CA GLY A 286 -2.46 -10.31 5.10
C GLY A 286 -2.51 -11.27 6.30
N GLU A 287 -1.51 -11.23 7.19
CA GLU A 287 -1.40 -12.09 8.36
C GLU A 287 -1.17 -11.27 9.62
N ARG A 288 -2.23 -11.09 10.42
CA ARG A 288 -2.12 -10.64 11.80
C ARG A 288 -2.78 -11.70 12.70
N LEU A 289 -2.07 -12.20 13.68
CA LEU A 289 -2.58 -13.17 14.69
C LEU A 289 -3.11 -14.50 14.11
N GLY A 290 -2.52 -15.01 13.01
CA GLY A 290 -2.94 -16.31 12.44
C GLY A 290 -4.26 -16.30 11.68
N ALA A 291 -4.90 -15.13 11.49
CA ALA A 291 -6.09 -14.99 10.67
C ALA A 291 -5.70 -14.70 9.22
N GLN A 292 -6.21 -15.49 8.28
CA GLN A 292 -6.10 -15.17 6.86
C GLN A 292 -6.99 -13.95 6.59
N LYS A 293 -6.37 -12.78 6.38
CA LYS A 293 -7.06 -11.56 5.97
C LYS A 293 -6.93 -11.35 4.47
N GLY A 294 -7.92 -10.71 3.85
CA GLY A 294 -7.84 -10.21 2.47
C GLY A 294 -6.89 -9.01 2.38
N PHE A 295 -6.41 -8.70 1.17
CA PHE A 295 -5.52 -7.56 0.93
C PHE A 295 -6.23 -6.20 0.85
N PHE A 296 -7.56 -6.16 0.94
CA PHE A 296 -8.37 -4.94 0.85
C PHE A 296 -8.59 -4.26 2.21
N GLU A 297 -8.24 -4.92 3.31
CA GLU A 297 -8.31 -4.35 4.65
C GLU A 297 -7.00 -3.66 5.01
N PRO A 298 -7.02 -2.36 5.38
CA PRO A 298 -5.83 -1.70 5.89
C PRO A 298 -5.46 -2.28 7.26
N THR A 299 -4.25 -2.81 7.39
CA THR A 299 -3.66 -3.05 8.71
C THR A 299 -3.22 -1.69 9.24
N PHE A 300 -4.08 -1.04 10.00
CA PHE A 300 -3.84 0.28 10.55
C PHE A 300 -4.47 0.39 11.95
N TYR A 301 -3.95 1.27 12.80
CA TYR A 301 -4.45 1.47 14.15
C TYR A 301 -5.94 1.84 14.16
N GLY A 302 -6.70 1.29 15.12
CA GLY A 302 -8.14 1.54 15.23
C GLY A 302 -9.01 0.78 14.22
N ASN A 303 -8.40 0.03 13.30
CA ASN A 303 -9.01 -0.97 12.41
C ASN A 303 -10.29 -0.55 11.67
N THR A 304 -10.42 0.71 11.34
CA THR A 304 -11.47 1.17 10.44
C THR A 304 -10.86 1.70 9.16
N PRO A 305 -11.47 1.45 8.02
CA PRO A 305 -11.03 2.02 6.74
C PRO A 305 -10.89 3.55 6.78
N ASP A 306 -11.80 4.22 7.51
CA ASP A 306 -11.80 5.67 7.62
C ASP A 306 -10.60 6.21 8.41
N THR A 307 -10.07 5.49 9.37
CA THR A 307 -8.87 5.92 10.14
C THR A 307 -7.68 6.12 9.20
N MET A 308 -7.41 5.16 8.32
CA MET A 308 -6.35 5.31 7.33
C MET A 308 -6.66 6.41 6.30
N ARG A 309 -7.91 6.56 5.87
CA ARG A 309 -8.33 7.63 4.96
C ARG A 309 -8.14 9.01 5.59
N PHE A 310 -8.48 9.18 6.87
CA PHE A 310 -8.20 10.41 7.62
C PHE A 310 -6.71 10.71 7.67
N PHE A 311 -5.87 9.69 7.92
CA PHE A 311 -4.43 9.85 7.92
C PHE A 311 -3.93 10.35 6.56
N VAL A 312 -4.30 9.70 5.46
CA VAL A 312 -3.89 10.11 4.10
C VAL A 312 -4.39 11.52 3.77
N ASN A 313 -5.68 11.80 3.98
CA ASN A 313 -6.28 13.12 3.72
C ASN A 313 -5.58 14.25 4.50
N ARG A 314 -5.22 14.02 5.76
CA ARG A 314 -4.48 14.97 6.60
C ARG A 314 -3.04 15.14 6.12
N SER A 315 -2.36 14.06 5.70
CA SER A 315 -1.01 14.12 5.13
C SER A 315 -0.99 14.97 3.86
N HIS A 316 -1.94 14.78 2.96
CA HIS A 316 -2.08 15.57 1.74
C HIS A 316 -2.33 17.05 2.02
N LYS A 317 -3.16 17.39 3.02
CA LYS A 317 -3.35 18.78 3.47
C LYS A 317 -2.06 19.42 4.00
N ARG A 318 -1.12 18.64 4.49
CA ARG A 318 0.21 19.07 4.93
C ARG A 318 1.26 19.02 3.83
N ASN A 319 0.88 18.75 2.59
CA ASN A 319 1.75 18.53 1.43
C ASN A 319 2.73 17.34 1.63
N ILE A 320 2.26 16.28 2.27
CA ILE A 320 3.00 15.05 2.49
C ILE A 320 2.31 13.92 1.73
N GLY A 321 3.01 13.31 0.78
CA GLY A 321 2.54 12.12 0.07
C GLY A 321 2.58 10.86 0.93
N VAL A 322 1.70 9.90 0.66
CA VAL A 322 1.63 8.63 1.39
C VAL A 322 1.84 7.47 0.43
N MET A 323 2.84 6.65 0.72
CA MET A 323 3.17 5.45 -0.06
C MET A 323 2.98 4.18 0.78
N LEU A 324 2.73 3.06 0.12
CA LEU A 324 2.60 1.75 0.75
C LEU A 324 3.72 0.81 0.34
N GLU A 325 4.21 0.03 1.30
CA GLU A 325 5.03 -1.14 1.01
C GLU A 325 4.14 -2.30 0.55
N ILE A 326 4.48 -2.88 -0.59
CA ILE A 326 3.92 -4.16 -1.05
C ILE A 326 4.83 -5.26 -0.52
N SER A 327 4.31 -6.05 0.41
CA SER A 327 5.08 -7.05 1.13
C SER A 327 5.62 -8.16 0.22
N PRO A 328 6.76 -8.79 0.57
CA PRO A 328 7.27 -9.96 -0.15
C PRO A 328 6.26 -11.11 -0.22
N GLU A 329 5.42 -11.29 0.80
CA GLU A 329 4.36 -12.29 0.82
C GLU A 329 3.29 -12.03 -0.24
N TYR A 330 2.85 -10.77 -0.38
CA TYR A 330 1.94 -10.36 -1.44
C TYR A 330 2.51 -10.69 -2.82
N LEU A 331 3.78 -10.33 -3.06
CA LEU A 331 4.45 -10.60 -4.33
C LEU A 331 4.61 -12.11 -4.60
N ARG A 332 4.97 -12.88 -3.58
CA ARG A 332 5.08 -14.34 -3.69
C ARG A 332 3.76 -14.99 -4.10
N ARG A 333 2.63 -14.56 -3.51
CA ARG A 333 1.30 -15.01 -3.90
C ARG A 333 0.95 -14.57 -5.33
N ALA A 334 1.23 -13.32 -5.68
CA ALA A 334 1.01 -12.80 -7.02
C ALA A 334 1.75 -13.61 -8.08
N VAL A 335 3.05 -13.84 -7.89
CA VAL A 335 3.90 -14.62 -8.80
C VAL A 335 3.39 -16.04 -8.94
N HIS A 336 3.11 -16.72 -7.83
CA HIS A 336 2.60 -18.09 -7.83
C HIS A 336 1.27 -18.24 -8.59
N LEU A 337 0.36 -17.27 -8.42
CA LEU A 337 -0.92 -17.25 -9.13
C LEU A 337 -0.75 -16.92 -10.62
N PHE A 338 0.22 -16.07 -10.94
CA PHE A 338 0.56 -15.73 -12.31
C PHE A 338 1.16 -16.94 -13.08
N GLU A 339 2.10 -17.66 -12.45
CA GLU A 339 2.70 -18.88 -13.00
C GLU A 339 1.67 -19.99 -13.23
N ARG A 340 0.69 -20.13 -12.33
CA ARG A 340 -0.42 -21.09 -12.48
C ARG A 340 -1.48 -20.69 -13.50
N LYS A 341 -1.34 -19.52 -14.14
CA LYS A 341 -2.28 -18.99 -15.14
C LYS A 341 -3.73 -18.90 -14.63
N HIS A 342 -3.91 -18.48 -13.37
CA HIS A 342 -5.22 -18.17 -12.81
C HIS A 342 -5.56 -16.67 -13.04
N PRO A 343 -6.19 -16.30 -14.15
CA PRO A 343 -6.40 -14.91 -14.52
C PRO A 343 -7.23 -14.15 -13.47
N GLN A 344 -8.20 -14.82 -12.84
CA GLN A 344 -9.09 -14.22 -11.84
C GLN A 344 -8.33 -13.83 -10.56
N ALA A 345 -7.39 -14.69 -10.13
CA ALA A 345 -6.59 -14.42 -8.95
C ALA A 345 -5.54 -13.32 -9.19
N VAL A 346 -4.95 -13.28 -10.39
CA VAL A 346 -4.09 -12.16 -10.81
C VAL A 346 -4.90 -10.86 -10.85
N ASN A 347 -6.13 -10.94 -11.40
CA ASN A 347 -7.04 -9.79 -11.43
C ASN A 347 -7.35 -9.24 -10.03
N TYR A 348 -7.55 -10.12 -9.04
CA TYR A 348 -7.76 -9.75 -7.64
C TYR A 348 -6.59 -8.89 -7.10
N LEU A 349 -5.34 -9.30 -7.36
CA LEU A 349 -4.16 -8.57 -6.90
C LEU A 349 -3.97 -7.23 -7.62
N LEU A 350 -4.22 -7.19 -8.93
CA LEU A 350 -4.14 -5.94 -9.69
C LEU A 350 -5.23 -4.95 -9.30
N ALA A 351 -6.45 -5.46 -9.09
CA ALA A 351 -7.56 -4.65 -8.60
C ALA A 351 -7.31 -4.10 -7.20
N ASN A 352 -6.61 -4.87 -6.34
CA ASN A 352 -6.20 -4.40 -5.03
C ASN A 352 -5.26 -3.19 -5.09
N ILE A 353 -4.28 -3.18 -5.98
CA ILE A 353 -3.40 -2.02 -6.15
C ILE A 353 -4.21 -0.80 -6.60
N LEU A 354 -5.13 -0.97 -7.56
CA LEU A 354 -6.01 0.13 -8.00
C LEU A 354 -6.95 0.61 -6.88
N PHE A 355 -7.44 -0.29 -6.05
CA PHE A 355 -8.24 0.04 -4.88
C PHE A 355 -7.50 0.99 -3.92
N TRP A 356 -6.23 0.75 -3.64
CA TRP A 356 -5.42 1.64 -2.81
C TRP A 356 -5.25 3.04 -3.44
N ILE A 357 -5.14 3.11 -4.77
CA ILE A 357 -5.05 4.40 -5.47
C ILE A 357 -6.37 5.16 -5.42
N LYS A 358 -7.49 4.48 -5.75
CA LYS A 358 -8.80 5.14 -5.93
C LYS A 358 -9.53 5.40 -4.62
N GLU A 359 -9.45 4.45 -3.69
CA GLU A 359 -10.21 4.50 -2.43
C GLU A 359 -9.43 5.09 -1.26
N TYR A 360 -8.10 5.09 -1.35
CA TYR A 360 -7.22 5.62 -0.30
C TYR A 360 -6.28 6.73 -0.78
N HIS A 361 -6.34 7.11 -2.04
CA HIS A 361 -5.53 8.16 -2.66
C HIS A 361 -4.02 7.99 -2.45
N ILE A 362 -3.53 6.73 -2.45
CA ILE A 362 -2.12 6.41 -2.25
C ILE A 362 -1.27 6.95 -3.40
N ASP A 363 -0.14 7.58 -3.06
CA ASP A 363 0.75 8.28 -4.00
C ASP A 363 1.82 7.38 -4.61
N GLY A 364 2.04 6.20 -4.07
CA GLY A 364 3.03 5.28 -4.60
C GLY A 364 3.14 3.96 -3.86
N PHE A 365 3.87 3.03 -4.48
CA PHE A 365 4.12 1.71 -3.94
C PHE A 365 5.59 1.38 -3.97
N VAL A 366 6.08 0.74 -2.89
CA VAL A 366 7.43 0.20 -2.78
C VAL A 366 7.35 -1.32 -2.76
N PHE A 367 7.90 -1.96 -3.78
CA PHE A 367 7.92 -3.42 -3.94
C PHE A 367 9.23 -3.98 -3.41
N ARG A 368 9.15 -4.87 -2.43
CA ARG A 368 10.30 -5.54 -1.82
C ARG A 368 10.27 -7.04 -2.05
N GLY A 369 11.44 -7.69 -1.94
CA GLY A 369 11.57 -9.14 -2.12
C GLY A 369 11.33 -9.58 -3.56
N LEU A 370 11.77 -8.79 -4.50
CA LEU A 370 11.61 -9.02 -5.94
C LEU A 370 12.43 -10.24 -6.40
N SER A 371 11.85 -11.00 -7.34
CA SER A 371 12.49 -12.11 -8.05
C SER A 371 12.33 -11.94 -9.56
N GLU A 372 13.12 -12.66 -10.37
CA GLU A 372 12.97 -12.63 -11.82
C GLU A 372 11.58 -13.04 -12.30
N SER A 373 10.95 -13.98 -11.59
CA SER A 373 9.58 -14.43 -11.88
C SER A 373 8.51 -13.37 -11.61
N SER A 374 8.83 -12.30 -10.86
CA SER A 374 7.92 -11.19 -10.62
C SER A 374 7.73 -10.27 -11.84
N SER A 375 8.62 -10.32 -12.84
CA SER A 375 8.72 -9.33 -13.91
C SER A 375 7.44 -9.15 -14.74
N ASP A 376 6.76 -10.24 -15.09
CA ASP A 376 5.53 -10.16 -15.90
C ASP A 376 4.35 -9.56 -15.14
N PHE A 377 4.23 -9.91 -13.85
CA PHE A 377 3.23 -9.30 -12.96
C PHE A 377 3.49 -7.81 -12.77
N LEU A 378 4.75 -7.43 -12.49
CA LEU A 378 5.15 -6.03 -12.29
C LEU A 378 4.92 -5.18 -13.54
N LYS A 379 5.21 -5.72 -14.73
CA LYS A 379 4.94 -5.05 -16.00
C LYS A 379 3.45 -4.74 -16.15
N LYS A 380 2.59 -5.75 -15.94
CA LYS A 380 1.15 -5.58 -16.03
C LYS A 380 0.60 -4.61 -14.97
N ALA A 381 1.11 -4.70 -13.73
CA ALA A 381 0.75 -3.77 -12.67
C ALA A 381 1.12 -2.32 -13.02
N ARG A 382 2.34 -2.08 -13.51
CA ARG A 382 2.78 -0.76 -13.97
C ARG A 382 1.91 -0.21 -15.10
N GLU A 383 1.63 -1.01 -16.12
CA GLU A 383 0.78 -0.60 -17.25
C GLU A 383 -0.60 -0.13 -16.78
N ILE A 384 -1.22 -0.88 -15.86
CA ILE A 384 -2.54 -0.56 -15.31
C ILE A 384 -2.47 0.71 -14.45
N ILE A 385 -1.50 0.81 -13.54
CA ILE A 385 -1.33 1.95 -12.63
C ILE A 385 -1.08 3.23 -13.45
N LYS A 386 -0.13 3.18 -14.37
CA LYS A 386 0.25 4.37 -15.16
C LYS A 386 -0.83 4.80 -16.16
N LYS A 387 -1.69 3.90 -16.57
CA LYS A 387 -2.89 4.22 -17.36
C LYS A 387 -3.94 4.94 -16.52
N GLU A 388 -4.10 4.54 -15.27
CA GLU A 388 -5.06 5.15 -14.34
C GLU A 388 -4.57 6.51 -13.84
N ASP A 389 -3.35 6.55 -13.31
CA ASP A 389 -2.70 7.77 -12.84
C ASP A 389 -1.17 7.68 -13.06
N SER A 390 -0.67 8.43 -14.03
CA SER A 390 0.75 8.44 -14.38
C SER A 390 1.66 9.01 -13.28
N SER A 391 1.11 9.77 -12.34
CA SER A 391 1.85 10.40 -11.25
C SER A 391 2.10 9.50 -10.05
N VAL A 392 1.36 8.38 -9.93
CA VAL A 392 1.57 7.41 -8.85
C VAL A 392 2.94 6.75 -8.99
N LEU A 393 3.72 6.77 -7.91
CA LEU A 393 5.10 6.28 -7.90
C LEU A 393 5.15 4.74 -7.82
N PHE A 394 6.02 4.17 -8.63
CA PHE A 394 6.28 2.74 -8.68
C PHE A 394 7.76 2.50 -8.38
N ILE A 395 8.07 2.00 -7.17
CA ILE A 395 9.42 1.91 -6.64
C ILE A 395 9.74 0.44 -6.35
N GLY A 396 10.94 -0.03 -6.70
CA GLY A 396 11.37 -1.40 -6.47
C GLY A 396 12.74 -1.52 -5.86
N GLU A 397 12.97 -2.59 -5.08
CA GLU A 397 14.33 -2.97 -4.67
C GLU A 397 15.14 -3.43 -5.88
N GLU A 398 16.45 -3.20 -5.86
CA GLU A 398 17.36 -3.67 -6.89
C GLU A 398 17.32 -5.20 -7.02
N MET A 399 17.11 -5.69 -8.24
CA MET A 399 17.24 -7.11 -8.58
C MET A 399 18.60 -7.38 -9.18
N SER A 400 19.31 -8.36 -8.64
CA SER A 400 20.60 -8.79 -9.16
C SER A 400 20.54 -9.07 -10.67
N GLY A 401 21.24 -8.28 -11.46
CA GLY A 401 21.52 -8.56 -12.87
C GLY A 401 20.55 -8.06 -13.93
N LYS A 402 19.37 -7.48 -13.58
CA LYS A 402 18.46 -6.87 -14.55
C LYS A 402 18.37 -5.36 -14.39
N LYS A 403 18.28 -4.63 -15.51
CA LYS A 403 17.97 -3.20 -15.49
C LYS A 403 16.51 -3.00 -15.07
N MET A 404 16.30 -2.58 -13.84
CA MET A 404 14.94 -2.35 -13.28
C MET A 404 14.26 -1.09 -13.83
N ARG A 405 14.99 -0.23 -14.56
CA ARG A 405 14.50 1.05 -15.12
C ARG A 405 13.23 0.92 -15.95
N ASP A 406 13.05 -0.21 -16.62
CA ASP A 406 11.84 -0.43 -17.43
C ASP A 406 10.58 -0.68 -16.59
N PHE A 407 10.74 -1.04 -15.31
CA PHE A 407 9.63 -1.39 -14.43
C PHE A 407 9.31 -0.33 -13.41
N PHE A 408 10.30 0.44 -12.91
CA PHE A 408 10.13 1.33 -11.78
C PHE A 408 10.45 2.79 -12.13
N ASP A 409 9.83 3.72 -11.39
CA ASP A 409 10.18 5.13 -11.45
C ASP A 409 11.45 5.40 -10.65
N PHE A 410 11.64 4.65 -9.55
CA PHE A 410 12.86 4.66 -8.73
C PHE A 410 13.28 3.26 -8.31
N GLU A 411 14.58 3.04 -8.23
CA GLU A 411 15.20 1.85 -7.65
C GLU A 411 15.66 2.15 -6.23
N TRP A 412 15.33 1.27 -5.29
CA TRP A 412 15.76 1.35 -3.92
C TRP A 412 17.20 0.87 -3.80
N ASN A 413 18.14 1.78 -3.55
CA ASN A 413 19.58 1.47 -3.52
C ASN A 413 20.08 1.38 -2.08
N ILE A 414 20.64 0.25 -1.73
CA ILE A 414 21.27 -0.03 -0.44
C ILE A 414 22.80 -0.16 -0.54
N GLU A 415 23.35 -0.26 -1.75
CA GLU A 415 24.79 -0.52 -1.95
C GLU A 415 25.67 0.62 -1.44
N VAL A 416 25.27 1.87 -1.68
CA VAL A 416 26.06 3.04 -1.23
C VAL A 416 26.17 3.05 0.28
N LYS A 417 25.05 2.82 0.98
CA LYS A 417 25.00 2.73 2.44
C LYS A 417 25.85 1.57 2.94
N ALA A 418 25.67 0.38 2.37
CA ALA A 418 26.47 -0.80 2.73
C ALA A 418 27.98 -0.57 2.52
N GLY A 419 28.36 0.19 1.51
CA GLY A 419 29.75 0.61 1.29
C GLY A 419 30.31 1.48 2.43
N VAL A 420 29.53 2.47 2.88
CA VAL A 420 29.89 3.32 4.03
C VAL A 420 29.99 2.48 5.31
N GLU A 421 29.03 1.60 5.55
CA GLU A 421 29.03 0.67 6.69
C GLU A 421 30.27 -0.19 6.71
N SER A 422 30.54 -0.88 5.61
CA SER A 422 31.72 -1.76 5.48
C SER A 422 33.04 -1.01 5.68
N TYR A 423 33.10 0.26 5.25
CA TYR A 423 34.29 1.09 5.46
C TYR A 423 34.48 1.44 6.94
N LEU A 424 33.41 1.86 7.62
CA LEU A 424 33.45 2.28 9.02
C LEU A 424 33.66 1.11 10.00
N GLU A 425 33.14 -0.08 9.68
CA GLU A 425 33.33 -1.30 10.47
C GLU A 425 34.77 -1.87 10.38
N THR A 426 35.56 -1.41 9.41
CA THR A 426 36.92 -1.89 9.20
C THR A 426 37.89 -1.20 10.13
N ASP A 427 38.87 -1.96 10.65
CA ASP A 427 39.95 -1.42 11.45
C ASP A 427 40.70 -0.33 10.69
N PHE A 428 41.07 0.73 11.40
CA PHE A 428 41.68 1.93 10.80
C PHE A 428 42.90 1.61 9.92
N GLU A 429 43.74 0.64 10.32
CA GLU A 429 44.94 0.22 9.56
C GLU A 429 44.60 -0.44 8.22
N SER A 430 43.42 -1.06 8.11
CA SER A 430 42.94 -1.76 6.90
C SER A 430 41.94 -0.96 6.09
N ARG A 431 41.56 0.25 6.51
CA ARG A 431 40.53 1.07 5.84
C ARG A 431 40.92 1.47 4.41
N TRP A 432 42.21 1.61 4.11
CA TRP A 432 42.65 1.92 2.78
C TRP A 432 42.24 0.87 1.73
N GLU A 433 42.16 -0.40 2.10
CA GLU A 433 41.68 -1.48 1.24
C GLU A 433 40.20 -1.33 0.87
N LYS A 434 39.40 -0.75 1.77
CA LYS A 434 37.97 -0.56 1.60
C LYS A 434 37.54 0.83 1.17
N TYR A 435 38.47 1.78 1.07
CA TYR A 435 38.22 3.14 0.61
C TYR A 435 37.52 3.18 -0.77
N PHE A 436 37.89 2.23 -1.61
CA PHE A 436 37.24 2.01 -2.89
C PHE A 436 35.69 1.81 -2.81
N TYR A 437 35.17 1.20 -1.74
CA TYR A 437 33.74 1.00 -1.58
C TYR A 437 32.98 2.31 -1.38
N LEU A 438 33.60 3.36 -0.90
CA LEU A 438 33.00 4.68 -0.77
C LEU A 438 32.80 5.36 -2.14
N SER A 439 33.77 5.21 -3.04
CA SER A 439 33.77 5.92 -4.32
C SER A 439 33.15 5.11 -5.47
N GLN A 440 33.29 3.78 -5.44
CA GLN A 440 32.89 2.92 -6.56
C GLN A 440 31.39 2.96 -6.90
N PRO A 441 30.44 2.94 -5.94
CA PRO A 441 29.05 3.02 -6.27
C PRO A 441 28.69 4.27 -7.08
N LEU A 442 29.41 5.38 -6.85
CA LEU A 442 29.23 6.65 -7.53
C LEU A 442 29.85 6.68 -8.95
N MET A 443 30.73 5.75 -9.26
CA MET A 443 31.33 5.65 -10.61
C MET A 443 30.45 4.89 -11.59
N LYS A 444 29.50 4.08 -11.13
CA LYS A 444 28.72 3.16 -11.96
C LYS A 444 27.55 3.80 -12.70
N GLY A 445 27.11 5.06 -12.36
CA GLY A 445 25.82 5.32 -12.76
C GLY A 445 25.20 6.63 -13.11
N ASP A 446 24.02 6.46 -13.54
CA ASP A 446 22.92 7.39 -13.61
C ASP A 446 22.04 7.16 -12.36
N PHE A 447 21.93 8.17 -11.54
CA PHE A 447 21.19 8.15 -10.26
C PHE A 447 19.82 8.81 -10.33
N SER A 448 19.36 9.19 -11.53
CA SER A 448 18.09 9.90 -11.70
C SER A 448 16.89 9.15 -11.13
N HIS A 449 16.96 7.83 -11.17
CA HIS A 449 15.93 6.92 -10.72
C HIS A 449 16.31 6.17 -9.44
N THR A 450 17.23 6.72 -8.64
CA THR A 450 17.71 6.08 -7.42
C THR A 450 17.07 6.71 -6.19
N LEU A 451 16.56 5.87 -5.28
CA LEU A 451 16.14 6.22 -3.93
C LEU A 451 17.14 5.63 -2.94
N LEU A 452 17.90 6.50 -2.29
CA LEU A 452 18.93 6.12 -1.33
C LEU A 452 18.34 5.99 0.07
N LEU A 453 18.49 4.82 0.68
CA LEU A 453 18.23 4.64 2.09
C LEU A 453 19.42 5.16 2.90
N LEU A 454 19.19 6.13 3.77
CA LEU A 454 20.23 6.75 4.60
C LEU A 454 20.36 6.06 5.96
N ASN A 455 19.32 5.38 6.43
CA ASN A 455 19.33 4.60 7.66
C ASN A 455 18.37 3.41 7.61
N LYS A 456 18.62 2.34 8.38
CA LYS A 456 17.75 1.16 8.51
C LYS A 456 17.81 0.61 9.94
N GLU A 457 16.67 0.21 10.46
CA GLU A 457 16.35 -0.14 11.83
C GLU A 457 17.15 -1.31 12.47
N LYS A 458 17.60 -2.28 11.70
CA LYS A 458 18.27 -3.47 12.25
C LYS A 458 19.78 -3.56 12.00
N ASN A 459 20.31 -2.65 11.19
CA ASN A 459 21.73 -2.53 10.95
C ASN A 459 22.11 -1.07 11.18
N ASN A 460 21.91 -0.58 12.41
CA ASN A 460 22.61 0.62 12.80
C ASN A 460 24.09 0.33 12.58
N ILE A 461 24.74 1.06 11.68
CA ILE A 461 26.22 1.06 11.51
C ILE A 461 26.86 1.22 12.90
N PHE A 462 26.10 1.70 13.84
CA PHE A 462 26.43 2.12 15.16
C PHE A 462 25.61 1.38 16.23
N ASP A 463 25.11 0.16 15.89
CA ASP A 463 24.57 -0.76 16.87
C ASP A 463 25.63 -1.09 17.94
N GLU A 464 25.20 -1.48 19.13
CA GLU A 464 26.05 -1.81 20.27
C GLU A 464 27.23 -2.74 19.90
N SER A 465 27.09 -3.57 18.87
CA SER A 465 28.17 -4.43 18.36
C SER A 465 29.34 -3.69 17.70
N PHE A 466 29.11 -2.50 17.14
CA PHE A 466 30.18 -1.60 16.67
C PHE A 466 30.87 -0.92 17.85
N ILE A 467 30.10 -0.70 18.90
CA ILE A 467 30.49 -0.10 20.18
C ILE A 467 31.43 -1.00 20.95
N ASP A 468 31.15 -2.30 21.01
CA ASP A 468 31.93 -3.28 21.81
C ASP A 468 33.31 -3.60 21.26
N LYS A 469 33.59 -3.29 19.98
CA LYS A 469 34.89 -3.63 19.36
C LYS A 469 36.01 -2.61 19.55
N LYS A 470 35.71 -1.35 19.91
CA LYS A 470 36.73 -0.37 20.36
C LYS A 470 36.15 0.70 21.31
N PRO A 471 36.66 0.81 22.53
CA PRO A 471 36.16 1.74 23.53
C PRO A 471 36.90 3.08 23.46
N SER A 472 36.49 3.98 22.59
CA SER A 472 36.81 5.38 22.82
C SER A 472 35.52 6.17 22.67
N CYS A 473 34.92 6.51 23.72
CA CYS A 473 33.75 7.34 24.01
C CYS A 473 32.57 7.38 22.99
N ASP A 474 31.36 7.52 23.54
CA ASP A 474 30.08 7.69 22.80
C ASP A 474 30.10 8.87 21.81
N TYR A 475 31.00 9.82 22.02
CA TYR A 475 31.24 10.97 21.16
C TYR A 475 31.65 10.59 19.74
N ASP A 476 32.63 9.68 19.56
CA ASP A 476 33.14 9.28 18.24
C ASP A 476 32.07 8.56 17.40
N LYS A 477 31.13 7.90 18.04
CA LYS A 477 30.04 7.19 17.38
C LYS A 477 29.04 8.15 16.76
N LEU A 478 28.52 9.07 17.57
CA LEU A 478 27.54 10.06 17.10
C LEU A 478 28.13 10.99 16.05
N THR A 479 29.41 11.32 16.17
CA THR A 479 30.15 12.12 15.19
C THR A 479 30.26 11.37 13.84
N GLY A 480 30.60 10.09 13.87
CA GLY A 480 30.63 9.24 12.68
C GLY A 480 29.26 9.08 12.02
N VAL A 481 28.16 8.98 12.79
CA VAL A 481 26.78 8.97 12.26
C VAL A 481 26.48 10.25 11.49
N ARG A 482 26.70 11.39 12.12
CA ARG A 482 26.46 12.70 11.51
C ARG A 482 27.31 12.88 10.24
N MET A 483 28.60 12.54 10.28
CA MET A 483 29.48 12.58 9.13
C MET A 483 28.91 11.74 7.97
N SER A 484 28.48 10.51 8.23
CA SER A 484 27.89 9.60 7.23
C SER A 484 26.61 10.16 6.61
N TYR A 485 25.73 10.75 7.42
CA TYR A 485 24.52 11.39 6.90
C TYR A 485 24.85 12.57 6.00
N GLY A 486 25.83 13.40 6.37
CA GLY A 486 26.30 14.50 5.54
C GLY A 486 26.87 14.00 4.20
N TYR A 487 27.71 12.95 4.21
CA TYR A 487 28.23 12.33 3.00
C TYR A 487 27.09 11.78 2.12
N LEU A 488 26.20 10.95 2.68
CA LEU A 488 25.09 10.33 1.95
C LEU A 488 24.09 11.36 1.41
N MET A 489 23.94 12.50 2.08
CA MET A 489 23.14 13.62 1.57
C MET A 489 23.72 14.18 0.28
N GLY A 490 25.04 14.24 0.17
CA GLY A 490 25.75 14.70 -1.04
C GLY A 490 25.70 13.70 -2.20
N VAL A 491 25.52 12.40 -1.94
CA VAL A 491 25.43 11.38 -2.99
C VAL A 491 24.19 11.63 -3.85
N PRO A 492 24.26 11.53 -5.20
CA PRO A 492 23.09 11.66 -6.06
C PRO A 492 22.00 10.65 -5.75
N GLY A 493 20.73 11.05 -5.94
CA GLY A 493 19.53 10.24 -5.71
C GLY A 493 18.57 10.83 -4.68
N ARG A 494 17.33 10.36 -4.69
CA ARG A 494 16.30 10.72 -3.71
C ARG A 494 16.64 10.13 -2.35
N LYS A 495 16.11 10.71 -1.27
CA LYS A 495 16.51 10.37 0.10
C LYS A 495 15.41 9.61 0.83
N ALA A 496 15.78 8.55 1.55
CA ALA A 496 14.86 7.84 2.44
C ALA A 496 15.47 7.67 3.83
N TRP A 497 14.64 7.76 4.85
CA TRP A 497 15.00 7.69 6.27
C TRP A 497 14.03 6.78 7.00
N ASP A 498 14.52 6.05 7.99
CA ASP A 498 13.68 5.33 8.93
C ASP A 498 13.29 6.26 10.10
N LEU A 499 12.02 6.19 10.55
CA LEU A 499 11.53 7.05 11.64
C LEU A 499 12.32 6.88 12.93
N HIS A 500 12.77 5.65 13.24
CA HIS A 500 13.55 5.36 14.46
C HIS A 500 14.95 5.97 14.47
N SER A 501 15.47 6.38 13.30
CA SER A 501 16.73 7.11 13.24
C SER A 501 16.70 8.45 13.99
N HIS A 502 15.52 8.85 14.42
CA HIS A 502 15.25 10.14 15.07
C HIS A 502 15.20 10.06 16.61
N GLU A 503 15.55 8.93 17.23
CA GLU A 503 15.49 8.79 18.69
C GLU A 503 16.56 9.63 19.44
N ASN A 504 17.69 9.94 18.80
CA ASN A 504 18.72 10.80 19.39
C ASN A 504 18.51 12.26 18.98
N ILE A 505 18.21 13.14 19.94
CA ILE A 505 17.89 14.56 19.72
C ILE A 505 18.95 15.29 18.90
N SER A 506 20.24 15.08 19.20
CA SER A 506 21.33 15.76 18.48
C SER A 506 21.46 15.32 17.03
N SER A 507 21.20 14.04 16.74
CA SER A 507 21.15 13.52 15.35
C SER A 507 19.92 13.99 14.61
N GLN A 508 18.77 14.17 15.29
CA GLN A 508 17.55 14.71 14.70
C GLN A 508 17.75 16.12 14.15
N GLU A 509 18.32 17.03 14.95
CA GLU A 509 18.55 18.41 14.51
C GLU A 509 19.48 18.47 13.29
N TYR A 510 20.50 17.61 13.25
CA TYR A 510 21.37 17.53 12.08
C TYR A 510 20.63 16.99 10.84
N VAL A 511 19.84 15.92 10.97
CA VAL A 511 19.03 15.38 9.88
C VAL A 511 18.04 16.42 9.36
N LYS A 512 17.37 17.14 10.26
CA LYS A 512 16.46 18.25 9.93
C LYS A 512 17.16 19.34 9.13
N SER A 513 18.36 19.71 9.55
CA SER A 513 19.21 20.66 8.84
C SER A 513 19.57 20.17 7.44
N LEU A 514 19.97 18.91 7.29
CA LEU A 514 20.29 18.31 6.00
C LEU A 514 19.08 18.23 5.06
N ILE A 515 17.90 17.87 5.56
CA ILE A 515 16.66 17.84 4.75
C ILE A 515 16.30 19.24 4.28
N ARG A 516 16.48 20.27 5.14
CA ARG A 516 16.29 21.66 4.73
C ARG A 516 17.26 22.07 3.62
N ILE A 517 18.55 21.74 3.75
CA ILE A 517 19.56 21.96 2.71
C ILE A 517 19.18 21.22 1.42
N TYR A 518 18.71 19.98 1.53
CA TYR A 518 18.25 19.19 0.38
C TYR A 518 17.08 19.87 -0.36
N GLN A 519 16.15 20.50 0.34
CA GLN A 519 15.04 21.24 -0.25
C GLN A 519 15.46 22.60 -0.83
N GLU A 520 16.39 23.28 -0.18
CA GLU A 520 16.81 24.64 -0.56
C GLU A 520 17.73 24.64 -1.78
N TYR A 521 18.59 23.60 -1.93
CA TYR A 521 19.62 23.58 -2.98
C TYR A 521 19.30 22.61 -4.13
N PRO A 522 18.83 23.11 -5.29
CA PRO A 522 18.53 22.27 -6.47
C PRO A 522 19.72 21.42 -6.96
N ALA A 523 20.94 21.80 -6.63
CA ALA A 523 22.15 21.00 -6.91
C ALA A 523 22.06 19.56 -6.36
N LEU A 524 21.22 19.29 -5.35
CA LEU A 524 21.09 18.00 -4.70
C LEU A 524 20.05 17.08 -5.33
N TYR A 525 19.15 17.58 -6.20
CA TYR A 525 18.06 16.77 -6.76
C TYR A 525 17.70 17.05 -8.21
N GLU A 526 17.95 18.27 -8.72
CA GLU A 526 17.40 18.70 -10.02
C GLU A 526 18.04 17.97 -11.22
N TYR A 527 19.30 17.54 -11.06
CA TYR A 527 20.14 17.02 -12.13
C TYR A 527 20.74 15.63 -11.89
N ASP A 528 20.15 14.84 -11.02
CA ASP A 528 20.63 13.48 -10.72
C ASP A 528 20.67 12.56 -11.96
N SER A 529 19.95 12.93 -13.03
CA SER A 529 19.98 12.21 -14.33
C SER A 529 21.26 12.44 -15.15
N LEU A 530 22.06 13.44 -14.82
CA LEU A 530 23.28 13.74 -15.57
C LEU A 530 24.53 13.48 -14.74
N ARG A 531 25.46 12.73 -15.31
CA ARG A 531 26.79 12.54 -14.72
C ARG A 531 27.50 13.84 -14.38
N SER A 532 27.22 14.90 -15.14
CA SER A 532 27.80 16.23 -14.92
C SER A 532 27.32 16.94 -13.66
N SER A 533 26.22 16.48 -13.03
CA SER A 533 25.72 17.03 -11.76
C SER A 533 26.59 16.67 -10.56
N PHE A 534 27.38 15.60 -10.68
CA PHE A 534 28.31 15.13 -9.66
C PHE A 534 29.73 15.14 -10.22
N GLU A 535 30.68 15.68 -9.49
CA GLU A 535 32.07 15.74 -9.89
C GLU A 535 33.00 15.46 -8.71
N TRP A 536 33.79 14.41 -8.82
CA TRP A 536 34.90 14.18 -7.88
C TRP A 536 35.94 15.28 -7.98
N ILE A 537 36.32 15.83 -6.85
CA ILE A 537 37.53 16.65 -6.72
C ILE A 537 38.69 15.75 -6.31
N ASN A 538 38.56 15.10 -5.16
CA ASN A 538 39.48 14.08 -4.70
C ASN A 538 38.71 12.90 -4.11
N GLY A 539 38.69 11.79 -4.82
CA GLY A 539 37.99 10.54 -4.43
C GLY A 539 38.99 9.38 -4.27
N MET A 540 40.30 9.64 -4.26
CA MET A 540 41.37 8.62 -4.34
C MET A 540 42.38 8.74 -3.20
N ASP A 541 42.26 9.72 -2.30
CA ASP A 541 43.21 9.93 -1.21
C ASP A 541 42.92 9.01 -0.01
N ALA A 542 43.31 7.76 -0.14
CA ALA A 542 43.13 6.76 0.91
C ALA A 542 44.00 7.05 2.16
N GLU A 543 45.16 7.73 2.00
CA GLU A 543 46.07 8.03 3.12
C GLU A 543 45.49 9.10 4.06
N SER A 544 44.91 10.16 3.49
CA SER A 544 44.27 11.19 4.32
C SER A 544 42.87 10.78 4.80
N SER A 545 42.22 9.82 4.11
CA SER A 545 40.84 9.45 4.32
C SER A 545 39.85 10.63 4.20
N VAL A 546 40.21 11.62 3.33
CA VAL A 546 39.38 12.79 3.03
C VAL A 546 38.82 12.66 1.61
N LEU A 547 37.50 12.66 1.49
CA LEU A 547 36.81 12.70 0.20
C LEU A 547 36.32 14.13 -0.08
N SER A 548 36.46 14.58 -1.33
CA SER A 548 35.85 15.84 -1.77
C SER A 548 35.21 15.72 -3.14
N PHE A 549 34.01 16.29 -3.28
CA PHE A 549 33.22 16.28 -4.49
C PHE A 549 32.30 17.49 -4.60
N ILE A 550 31.81 17.74 -5.79
CA ILE A 550 30.91 18.87 -6.10
C ILE A 550 29.56 18.34 -6.57
N ARG A 551 28.50 18.97 -6.09
CA ARG A 551 27.15 18.89 -6.64
C ARG A 551 26.85 20.19 -7.41
N LYS A 552 26.38 20.04 -8.65
CA LYS A 552 26.14 21.17 -9.56
C LYS A 552 24.67 21.36 -9.80
N SER A 553 24.22 22.63 -9.77
CA SER A 553 22.87 23.02 -10.22
C SER A 553 22.85 23.30 -11.72
N LEU A 554 21.67 23.26 -12.33
CA LEU A 554 21.41 23.63 -13.72
C LEU A 554 21.86 25.05 -14.03
N SER A 555 21.56 25.97 -13.12
CA SER A 555 21.87 27.38 -13.27
C SER A 555 23.36 27.68 -13.15
N GLY A 556 24.17 26.72 -12.65
CA GLY A 556 25.56 26.93 -12.26
C GLY A 556 25.74 27.90 -11.10
N ARG A 557 24.62 28.38 -10.52
CA ARG A 557 24.58 29.12 -9.26
C ARG A 557 24.29 28.15 -8.14
N ASP A 558 24.77 28.44 -6.93
CA ASP A 558 24.50 27.63 -5.75
C ASP A 558 24.99 26.17 -5.89
N ASN A 559 26.17 25.97 -6.47
CA ASN A 559 26.86 24.68 -6.43
C ASN A 559 27.34 24.38 -5.00
N LEU A 560 27.42 23.11 -4.67
CA LEU A 560 27.85 22.66 -3.36
C LEU A 560 29.15 21.86 -3.45
N LEU A 561 30.10 22.18 -2.58
CA LEU A 561 31.32 21.40 -2.36
C LEU A 561 31.15 20.64 -1.05
N PHE A 562 31.35 19.33 -1.10
CA PHE A 562 31.38 18.43 0.05
C PHE A 562 32.83 18.06 0.35
N VAL A 563 33.23 18.17 1.62
CA VAL A 563 34.50 17.70 2.14
C VAL A 563 34.25 16.81 3.34
N CYS A 564 34.59 15.52 3.22
CA CYS A 564 34.26 14.50 4.21
C CYS A 564 35.55 13.86 4.76
N ASN A 565 35.82 14.01 6.04
CA ASN A 565 36.93 13.37 6.73
C ASN A 565 36.43 12.10 7.43
N PHE A 566 36.79 10.96 6.92
CA PHE A 566 36.49 9.64 7.47
C PHE A 566 37.49 9.14 8.52
N SER A 567 38.51 9.94 8.82
CA SER A 567 39.51 9.58 9.84
C SER A 567 39.13 10.14 11.22
N THR A 568 39.66 9.52 12.27
CA THR A 568 39.56 9.99 13.66
C THR A 568 40.55 11.11 13.99
N GLN A 569 41.29 11.61 12.99
CA GLN A 569 42.30 12.67 13.14
C GLN A 569 41.86 13.94 12.44
N GLU A 570 42.07 15.08 13.07
CA GLU A 570 41.90 16.37 12.42
C GLU A 570 42.93 16.55 11.32
N LYS A 571 42.50 17.00 10.14
CA LYS A 571 43.35 17.33 9.01
C LYS A 571 43.55 18.84 8.96
N GLN A 572 44.61 19.31 9.60
CA GLN A 572 45.00 20.72 9.60
C GLN A 572 45.57 21.14 8.26
N CYS A 573 45.20 22.35 7.78
CA CYS A 573 45.64 22.92 6.52
C CYS A 573 45.41 22.01 5.29
N CYS A 574 44.30 21.23 5.29
CA CYS A 574 43.91 20.42 4.16
C CYS A 574 43.65 21.32 2.94
N GLN A 575 44.42 21.10 1.84
CA GLN A 575 44.26 21.84 0.61
C GLN A 575 43.30 21.09 -0.33
N ILE A 576 42.25 21.74 -0.79
CA ILE A 576 41.21 21.17 -1.65
C ILE A 576 41.19 21.98 -2.95
N GLY A 577 41.31 21.29 -4.09
CA GLY A 577 41.17 21.92 -5.41
C GLY A 577 39.73 22.36 -5.68
N VAL A 578 39.56 23.55 -6.24
CA VAL A 578 38.24 24.11 -6.54
C VAL A 578 38.17 24.71 -7.94
N PRO A 579 36.98 24.66 -8.62
CA PRO A 579 36.88 25.04 -10.03
C PRO A 579 36.81 26.55 -10.28
N LYS A 580 36.42 27.35 -9.27
CA LYS A 580 36.16 28.78 -9.41
C LYS A 580 36.94 29.60 -8.39
N ALA A 581 37.39 30.77 -8.81
CA ALA A 581 37.81 31.82 -7.88
C ALA A 581 36.60 32.36 -7.11
N GLY A 582 36.80 32.86 -5.90
CA GLY A 582 35.74 33.49 -5.14
C GLY A 582 35.61 32.94 -3.74
N LYS A 583 34.46 33.17 -3.14
CA LYS A 583 34.15 32.77 -1.78
C LYS A 583 33.46 31.42 -1.73
N TYR A 584 33.86 30.62 -0.75
CA TYR A 584 33.26 29.35 -0.36
C TYR A 584 32.69 29.48 1.03
N THR A 585 31.36 29.44 1.16
CA THR A 585 30.65 29.67 2.41
C THR A 585 30.18 28.36 3.01
N VAL A 586 30.54 28.07 4.26
CA VAL A 586 30.05 26.88 4.98
C VAL A 586 28.56 27.03 5.23
N ILE A 587 27.76 26.05 4.76
CA ILE A 587 26.32 25.97 4.99
C ILE A 587 25.94 24.82 5.93
N SER A 588 26.86 23.87 6.16
CA SER A 588 26.69 22.80 7.13
C SER A 588 28.05 22.29 7.62
N ASN A 589 28.14 22.04 8.91
CA ASN A 589 29.26 21.39 9.59
C ASN A 589 28.69 20.33 10.52
N SER A 590 28.98 19.04 10.27
CA SER A 590 28.46 17.96 11.12
C SER A 590 29.04 17.92 12.54
N ASP A 591 30.15 18.68 12.80
CA ASP A 591 30.76 18.86 14.12
C ASP A 591 30.31 20.17 14.82
N ALA A 592 29.27 20.85 14.30
CA ALA A 592 28.77 22.07 14.95
C ALA A 592 28.19 21.78 16.35
N VAL A 593 28.32 22.74 17.25
CA VAL A 593 27.86 22.62 18.66
C VAL A 593 26.35 22.37 18.74
N GLU A 594 25.58 22.97 17.86
CA GLU A 594 24.12 22.80 17.77
C GLU A 594 23.70 21.34 17.49
N PHE A 595 24.57 20.54 16.87
CA PHE A 595 24.36 19.12 16.61
C PHE A 595 25.06 18.20 17.63
N GLY A 596 25.58 18.76 18.73
CA GLY A 596 26.31 18.02 19.75
C GLY A 596 27.75 17.70 19.37
N GLY A 597 28.35 18.47 18.45
CA GLY A 597 29.77 18.45 18.09
C GLY A 597 30.59 19.39 18.97
N GLU A 598 31.90 19.51 18.69
CA GLU A 598 32.83 20.38 19.41
C GLU A 598 32.96 21.77 18.74
N GLY A 599 32.29 22.04 17.63
CA GLY A 599 32.35 23.31 16.90
C GLY A 599 33.68 23.55 16.18
N ARG A 600 34.44 22.49 15.92
CA ARG A 600 35.70 22.62 15.18
C ARG A 600 35.41 22.86 13.69
N GLY A 601 36.30 23.58 13.00
CA GLY A 601 36.12 23.87 11.56
C GLY A 601 35.05 24.93 11.26
N GLU A 602 34.67 25.76 12.22
CA GLU A 602 33.77 26.89 12.03
C GLU A 602 34.45 28.04 11.27
N HIS A 603 34.54 27.89 9.94
CA HIS A 603 34.91 28.98 9.03
C HIS A 603 33.67 29.45 8.29
N GLN A 604 33.24 30.69 8.50
CA GLN A 604 32.06 31.21 7.82
C GLN A 604 32.26 31.41 6.33
N GLU A 605 33.42 31.88 5.92
CA GLU A 605 33.77 32.12 4.51
C GLU A 605 35.25 31.87 4.26
N ILE A 606 35.59 31.24 3.15
CA ILE A 606 36.95 30.96 2.71
C ILE A 606 37.13 31.51 1.31
N GLN A 607 38.23 32.27 1.12
CA GLN A 607 38.57 32.80 -0.19
C GLN A 607 39.49 31.79 -0.94
N ALA A 608 39.05 31.39 -2.14
CA ALA A 608 39.89 30.57 -3.01
C ALA A 608 41.12 31.33 -3.48
N VAL A 609 42.27 30.66 -3.48
CA VAL A 609 43.56 31.18 -3.95
C VAL A 609 43.88 30.62 -5.35
N SER A 610 44.62 31.40 -6.17
CA SER A 610 45.07 30.96 -7.50
C SER A 610 46.28 30.02 -7.38
N GLU A 611 46.05 28.88 -6.77
CA GLU A 611 47.03 27.81 -6.59
C GLU A 611 46.39 26.50 -7.10
N CYS A 612 47.01 25.89 -8.12
CA CYS A 612 46.50 24.65 -8.71
C CYS A 612 46.63 23.49 -7.73
N TRP A 613 45.52 22.77 -7.49
CA TRP A 613 45.45 21.60 -6.64
C TRP A 613 44.36 20.63 -7.13
N ASP A 614 44.53 19.33 -6.94
CA ASP A 614 43.56 18.30 -7.37
C ASP A 614 43.09 18.48 -8.84
N LEU A 615 44.00 18.87 -9.75
CA LEU A 615 43.75 19.17 -11.16
C LEU A 615 42.73 20.33 -11.34
N ARG A 616 42.61 21.25 -10.37
CA ARG A 616 41.77 22.44 -10.44
C ARG A 616 42.62 23.73 -10.41
N PRO A 617 42.16 24.81 -11.05
CA PRO A 617 42.93 26.04 -11.20
C PRO A 617 43.07 26.84 -9.89
N TYR A 618 42.19 26.60 -8.94
CA TYR A 618 42.17 27.27 -7.65
C TYR A 618 42.12 26.24 -6.52
N SER A 619 42.40 26.68 -5.29
CA SER A 619 42.31 25.85 -4.10
C SER A 619 41.84 26.65 -2.89
N ILE A 620 41.27 25.94 -1.90
CA ILE A 620 41.00 26.44 -0.56
C ILE A 620 41.83 25.66 0.46
N LYS A 621 42.24 26.32 1.54
CA LYS A 621 42.95 25.71 2.67
C LYS A 621 42.06 25.74 3.90
N ILE A 622 41.74 24.57 4.44
CA ILE A 622 40.81 24.39 5.53
C ILE A 622 41.30 23.42 6.58
N SER A 623 40.84 23.55 7.80
CA SER A 623 40.93 22.48 8.80
C SER A 623 39.66 21.64 8.75
N VAL A 624 39.82 20.31 8.62
CA VAL A 624 38.67 19.38 8.59
C VAL A 624 38.72 18.53 9.84
N PRO A 625 37.73 18.72 10.75
CA PRO A 625 37.69 17.97 11.99
C PRO A 625 37.58 16.45 11.79
N PRO A 626 37.88 15.62 12.80
CA PRO A 626 37.70 14.18 12.74
C PRO A 626 36.24 13.82 12.45
N LEU A 627 36.03 12.75 11.67
CA LEU A 627 34.68 12.19 11.38
C LEU A 627 33.65 13.27 11.04
N THR A 628 34.02 14.21 10.13
CA THR A 628 33.19 15.39 9.85
C THR A 628 32.91 15.54 8.36
N THR A 629 31.72 15.96 8.02
CA THR A 629 31.32 16.45 6.71
C THR A 629 31.10 17.96 6.77
N LEU A 630 31.83 18.69 5.93
CA LEU A 630 31.63 20.12 5.68
C LEU A 630 30.96 20.30 4.31
N ILE A 631 29.95 21.15 4.25
CA ILE A 631 29.24 21.49 3.00
C ILE A 631 29.42 22.99 2.76
N PHE A 632 29.97 23.33 1.58
CA PHE A 632 30.19 24.71 1.17
C PHE A 632 29.31 25.06 -0.03
N LYS A 633 28.78 26.26 -0.04
CA LYS A 633 28.14 26.89 -1.21
C LYS A 633 29.16 27.80 -1.92
N PHE A 634 29.12 27.80 -3.33
CA PHE A 634 30.00 28.63 -4.14
C PHE A 634 29.41 28.98 -5.53
#